data_4c310461fe8f220a0e6ec59579bee3f5
#
_entry.id   4c310461fe8f220a0e6ec59579bee3f5
#
_cell.length_a   1.000
_cell.length_b   1.000
_cell.length_c   1.000
_cell.angle_alpha   90.00
_cell.angle_beta   90.00
_cell.angle_gamma   90.00
#
_symmetry.space_group_name_H-M   'P 1'
#
loop_
_entity.id
_entity.type
_entity.pdbx_description
1 polymer ?
#
loop_
_entity_poly.entity_id
_entity_poly.type
_entity_poly.pdbx_seq_one_letter_code
_entity_poly.pdbx_strand_id
1 'polypeptide(L)'
;MSINMIKALKVRLYPTEAQKVLLEKHFGSNRFIWNHFLNARTTYYAESKAKGKPQGLNYFKTAKLLTELKQDEKYAWLYEISNSSLQQTLRKLDNAFTAFFRKNSSYPNFRSRKGNQYFIVPDNARCEGNKLVIPKFIEGIGYRDKSTIPEDIKQVIITRDVNRYYASILYESTEEYKKGTGTVGIDMGIKAFLTASDGIQIEPLNAFRKKEKRLAREQRRLSGKKKGSNNRRKQKVKIQKIHQQIRDARTDFNHKVSTAIAKHYGTVVIEDLNIQGMQKNHSIAKSVTDQGWNQFRAMLTYKMKWRNADLIEIGTFEPSSKMCSNCGNIKHDLKLSDRTYHCEICNHTMDRDLNASINILNMGIIKIGEGIPEFTPVESATAAELSKGGLRVATL
;
A
#
# COMPACT_ATOMS: atom_id res chain seq x y z
N MET A 1 -0.79 29.23 -6.12
CA MET A 1 -1.42 28.82 -4.84
C MET A 1 -0.77 27.54 -4.37
N SER A 2 -0.05 27.57 -3.26
CA SER A 2 0.56 26.37 -2.67
C SER A 2 -0.55 25.40 -2.25
N ILE A 3 -0.58 24.23 -2.83
CA ILE A 3 -1.57 23.19 -2.48
C ILE A 3 -1.08 22.54 -1.19
N ASN A 4 -1.79 22.77 -0.08
CA ASN A 4 -1.55 22.03 1.16
C ASN A 4 -1.83 20.56 0.92
N MET A 5 -0.78 19.74 0.94
CA MET A 5 -0.88 18.30 0.73
C MET A 5 -0.76 17.55 2.03
N ILE A 6 -1.66 16.57 2.25
CA ILE A 6 -1.52 15.64 3.37
C ILE A 6 -0.54 14.54 2.96
N LYS A 7 0.56 14.42 3.70
CA LYS A 7 1.58 13.38 3.52
C LYS A 7 1.64 12.45 4.73
N ALA A 8 2.14 11.26 4.52
CA ALA A 8 2.42 10.31 5.57
C ALA A 8 3.89 9.87 5.53
N LEU A 9 4.62 10.10 6.61
CA LEU A 9 5.97 9.60 6.80
C LEU A 9 5.93 8.38 7.71
N LYS A 10 6.49 7.25 7.26
CA LYS A 10 6.57 6.04 8.07
C LYS A 10 7.99 5.85 8.60
N VAL A 11 8.15 6.01 9.90
CA VAL A 11 9.44 5.84 10.60
C VAL A 11 9.45 4.59 11.47
N ARG A 12 10.61 3.96 11.61
CA ARG A 12 10.81 2.86 12.55
C ARG A 12 11.10 3.40 13.94
N LEU A 13 10.38 2.88 14.93
CA LEU A 13 10.55 3.20 16.35
C LEU A 13 11.49 2.21 17.03
N TYR A 14 12.23 2.71 18.02
CA TYR A 14 13.17 1.96 18.86
C TYR A 14 12.79 2.12 20.34
N PRO A 15 11.67 1.52 20.78
CA PRO A 15 11.21 1.64 22.17
C PRO A 15 12.12 0.89 23.13
N THR A 16 12.24 1.42 24.36
CA THR A 16 12.82 0.70 25.52
C THR A 16 11.95 -0.49 25.92
N GLU A 17 12.43 -1.36 26.80
CA GLU A 17 11.61 -2.51 27.24
C GLU A 17 10.34 -2.05 27.96
N ALA A 18 10.41 -1.04 28.82
CA ALA A 18 9.24 -0.45 29.48
C ALA A 18 8.24 0.11 28.46
N GLN A 19 8.73 0.86 27.47
CA GLN A 19 7.88 1.38 26.39
C GLN A 19 7.26 0.27 25.55
N LYS A 20 7.95 -0.87 25.31
CA LYS A 20 7.36 -2.02 24.61
C LYS A 20 6.18 -2.59 25.39
N VAL A 21 6.30 -2.73 26.70
CA VAL A 21 5.20 -3.20 27.56
C VAL A 21 3.99 -2.26 27.42
N LEU A 22 4.22 -0.95 27.49
CA LEU A 22 3.15 0.03 27.38
C LEU A 22 2.53 0.06 25.97
N LEU A 23 3.33 -0.12 24.90
CA LEU A 23 2.83 -0.27 23.53
C LEU A 23 1.93 -1.51 23.39
N GLU A 24 2.34 -2.64 23.98
CA GLU A 24 1.52 -3.87 23.96
C GLU A 24 0.21 -3.70 24.71
N LYS A 25 0.22 -2.97 25.84
CA LYS A 25 -1.00 -2.59 26.55
C LYS A 25 -1.92 -1.76 25.66
N HIS A 26 -1.40 -0.75 24.94
CA HIS A 26 -2.17 0.06 23.99
C HIS A 26 -2.79 -0.78 22.87
N PHE A 27 -2.02 -1.69 22.24
CA PHE A 27 -2.57 -2.59 21.22
C PHE A 27 -3.67 -3.50 21.78
N GLY A 28 -3.45 -4.05 22.98
CA GLY A 28 -4.41 -4.91 23.67
C GLY A 28 -5.71 -4.19 23.98
N SER A 29 -5.61 -3.00 24.53
CA SER A 29 -6.76 -2.18 24.93
C SER A 29 -7.59 -1.72 23.75
N ASN A 30 -6.95 -1.22 22.68
CA ASN A 30 -7.65 -0.81 21.47
C ASN A 30 -8.36 -2.00 20.79
N ARG A 31 -7.76 -3.20 20.83
CA ARG A 31 -8.42 -4.41 20.36
C ARG A 31 -9.61 -4.81 21.25
N PHE A 32 -9.46 -4.70 22.57
CA PHE A 32 -10.53 -4.97 23.53
C PHE A 32 -11.70 -4.02 23.29
N ILE A 33 -11.47 -2.71 23.21
CA ILE A 33 -12.52 -1.70 22.96
C ILE A 33 -13.23 -1.97 21.63
N TRP A 34 -12.50 -2.26 20.55
CA TRP A 34 -13.13 -2.64 19.29
C TRP A 34 -14.08 -3.83 19.45
N ASN A 35 -13.62 -4.90 20.08
CA ASN A 35 -14.38 -6.14 20.22
C ASN A 35 -15.57 -5.98 21.18
N HIS A 36 -15.34 -5.30 22.31
CA HIS A 36 -16.37 -5.03 23.30
C HIS A 36 -17.53 -4.24 22.69
N PHE A 37 -17.22 -3.14 22.00
CA PHE A 37 -18.26 -2.30 21.41
C PHE A 37 -18.84 -2.85 20.10
N LEU A 38 -18.13 -3.69 19.37
CA LEU A 38 -18.72 -4.45 18.27
C LEU A 38 -19.81 -5.39 18.81
N ASN A 39 -19.49 -6.13 19.87
CA ASN A 39 -20.48 -7.00 20.55
C ASN A 39 -21.66 -6.19 21.10
N ALA A 40 -21.40 -5.12 21.85
CA ALA A 40 -22.45 -4.27 22.43
C ALA A 40 -23.39 -3.70 21.36
N ARG A 41 -22.85 -3.23 20.22
CA ARG A 41 -23.66 -2.72 19.10
C ARG A 41 -24.54 -3.81 18.48
N THR A 42 -23.98 -5.01 18.30
CA THR A 42 -24.68 -6.16 17.72
C THR A 42 -25.82 -6.62 18.64
N THR A 43 -25.54 -6.77 19.94
CA THR A 43 -26.51 -7.20 20.95
C THR A 43 -27.65 -6.18 21.11
N TYR A 44 -27.27 -4.88 21.25
CA TYR A 44 -28.27 -3.80 21.39
C TYR A 44 -29.22 -3.73 20.19
N TYR A 45 -28.68 -3.88 18.97
CA TYR A 45 -29.52 -3.91 17.76
C TYR A 45 -30.48 -5.12 17.76
N ALA A 46 -29.97 -6.30 18.10
CA ALA A 46 -30.79 -7.52 18.16
C ALA A 46 -31.94 -7.40 19.20
N GLU A 47 -31.66 -6.89 20.40
CA GLU A 47 -32.62 -6.66 21.43
C GLU A 47 -33.68 -5.60 21.06
N SER A 48 -33.24 -4.49 20.46
CA SER A 48 -34.16 -3.42 20.01
C SER A 48 -35.08 -3.89 18.88
N LYS A 49 -34.52 -4.73 17.96
CA LYS A 49 -35.27 -5.35 16.87
C LYS A 49 -36.33 -6.32 17.41
N ALA A 50 -35.98 -7.15 18.40
CA ALA A 50 -36.92 -8.07 19.07
C ALA A 50 -38.08 -7.33 19.75
N LYS A 51 -37.84 -6.10 20.24
CA LYS A 51 -38.85 -5.21 20.81
C LYS A 51 -39.67 -4.42 19.77
N GLY A 52 -39.50 -4.70 18.47
CA GLY A 52 -40.21 -4.04 17.37
C GLY A 52 -39.72 -2.62 17.05
N LYS A 53 -38.68 -2.11 17.71
CA LYS A 53 -38.12 -0.76 17.49
C LYS A 53 -36.62 -0.84 17.25
N PRO A 54 -36.17 -1.26 16.05
CA PRO A 54 -34.75 -1.46 15.77
C PRO A 54 -33.95 -0.14 15.90
N GLN A 55 -32.98 -0.14 16.81
CA GLN A 55 -32.08 1.01 17.05
C GLN A 55 -30.63 0.56 17.08
N GLY A 56 -29.75 1.44 16.58
CA GLY A 56 -28.29 1.22 16.62
C GLY A 56 -27.62 2.11 17.66
N LEU A 57 -26.43 1.69 18.10
CA LEU A 57 -25.50 2.53 18.84
C LEU A 57 -24.57 3.22 17.84
N ASN A 58 -24.54 4.55 17.87
CA ASN A 58 -23.59 5.38 17.10
C ASN A 58 -22.33 5.68 17.93
N TYR A 59 -21.41 6.43 17.35
CA TYR A 59 -20.18 6.86 18.02
C TYR A 59 -20.45 7.55 19.37
N PHE A 60 -21.37 8.50 19.43
CA PHE A 60 -21.63 9.29 20.64
C PHE A 60 -22.15 8.43 21.80
N LYS A 61 -23.10 7.53 21.52
CA LYS A 61 -23.62 6.59 22.51
C LYS A 61 -22.51 5.65 23.02
N THR A 62 -21.68 5.12 22.12
CA THR A 62 -20.57 4.24 22.52
C THR A 62 -19.45 4.98 23.24
N ALA A 63 -19.22 6.26 22.96
CA ALA A 63 -18.26 7.10 23.70
C ALA A 63 -18.72 7.35 25.15
N LYS A 64 -20.02 7.58 25.37
CA LYS A 64 -20.59 7.68 26.73
C LYS A 64 -20.43 6.34 27.49
N LEU A 65 -20.81 5.24 26.86
CA LEU A 65 -20.65 3.90 27.44
C LEU A 65 -19.18 3.54 27.74
N LEU A 66 -18.21 4.07 26.96
CA LEU A 66 -16.79 3.91 27.28
C LEU A 66 -16.41 4.63 28.57
N THR A 67 -16.99 5.80 28.84
CA THR A 67 -16.76 6.54 30.09
C THR A 67 -17.32 5.76 31.28
N GLU A 68 -18.52 5.24 31.17
CA GLU A 68 -19.16 4.39 32.17
C GLU A 68 -18.37 3.09 32.40
N LEU A 69 -17.94 2.41 31.32
CA LEU A 69 -17.11 1.21 31.39
C LEU A 69 -15.82 1.41 32.19
N LYS A 70 -15.18 2.58 32.05
CA LYS A 70 -13.94 2.90 32.76
C LYS A 70 -14.13 3.13 34.25
N GLN A 71 -15.34 3.43 34.71
CA GLN A 71 -15.68 3.59 36.15
C GLN A 71 -15.75 2.26 36.88
N ASP A 72 -16.01 1.15 36.16
CA ASP A 72 -15.98 -0.18 36.73
C ASP A 72 -14.53 -0.57 37.06
N GLU A 73 -14.24 -0.95 38.29
CA GLU A 73 -12.92 -1.37 38.80
C GLU A 73 -12.28 -2.46 37.92
N LYS A 74 -13.09 -3.37 37.39
CA LYS A 74 -12.66 -4.43 36.48
C LYS A 74 -11.95 -3.89 35.23
N TYR A 75 -12.26 -2.67 34.81
CA TYR A 75 -11.71 -2.02 33.62
C TYR A 75 -10.85 -0.80 33.94
N ALA A 76 -10.49 -0.56 35.20
CA ALA A 76 -9.65 0.56 35.66
C ALA A 76 -8.29 0.62 34.91
N TRP A 77 -7.76 -0.52 34.46
CA TRP A 77 -6.55 -0.58 33.62
C TRP A 77 -6.64 0.21 32.31
N LEU A 78 -7.84 0.56 31.84
CA LEU A 78 -8.03 1.42 30.66
C LEU A 78 -7.54 2.86 30.90
N TYR A 79 -7.38 3.30 32.15
CA TYR A 79 -6.80 4.62 32.47
C TYR A 79 -5.29 4.72 32.17
N GLU A 80 -4.59 3.59 32.07
CA GLU A 80 -3.19 3.55 31.67
C GLU A 80 -3.01 3.92 30.19
N ILE A 81 -4.07 3.89 29.40
CA ILE A 81 -4.07 4.05 27.96
C ILE A 81 -4.53 5.47 27.58
N SER A 82 -4.01 6.00 26.48
CA SER A 82 -4.46 7.27 25.92
C SER A 82 -5.97 7.21 25.61
N ASN A 83 -6.76 8.08 26.23
CA ASN A 83 -8.21 8.14 26.02
C ASN A 83 -8.56 8.52 24.57
N SER A 84 -7.82 9.45 23.97
CA SER A 84 -8.00 9.84 22.56
C SER A 84 -7.81 8.64 21.61
N SER A 85 -6.87 7.75 21.91
CA SER A 85 -6.65 6.51 21.15
C SER A 85 -7.84 5.53 21.26
N LEU A 86 -8.42 5.38 22.45
CA LEU A 86 -9.60 4.52 22.65
C LEU A 86 -10.82 5.10 21.91
N GLN A 87 -11.02 6.41 21.98
CA GLN A 87 -12.09 7.10 21.25
C GLN A 87 -11.91 6.97 19.72
N GLN A 88 -10.69 7.05 19.21
CA GLN A 88 -10.43 6.81 17.79
C GLN A 88 -10.78 5.39 17.37
N THR A 89 -10.64 4.42 18.26
CA THR A 89 -11.08 3.05 17.98
C THR A 89 -12.59 2.98 17.82
N LEU A 90 -13.37 3.70 18.64
CA LEU A 90 -14.84 3.79 18.50
C LEU A 90 -15.23 4.50 17.19
N ARG A 91 -14.58 5.60 16.82
CA ARG A 91 -14.80 6.28 15.53
C ARG A 91 -14.52 5.34 14.35
N LYS A 92 -13.43 4.56 14.42
CA LYS A 92 -13.12 3.57 13.37
C LYS A 92 -14.17 2.46 13.29
N LEU A 93 -14.72 2.03 14.41
CA LEU A 93 -15.82 1.06 14.43
C LEU A 93 -17.09 1.66 13.82
N ASP A 94 -17.41 2.89 14.15
CA ASP A 94 -18.55 3.61 13.57
C ASP A 94 -18.45 3.76 12.05
N ASN A 95 -17.25 4.16 11.57
CA ASN A 95 -16.96 4.25 10.14
C ASN A 95 -17.06 2.88 9.44
N ALA A 96 -16.67 1.78 10.11
CA ALA A 96 -16.81 0.44 9.56
C ALA A 96 -18.28 0.03 9.38
N PHE A 97 -19.16 0.37 10.34
CA PHE A 97 -20.59 0.18 10.20
C PHE A 97 -21.19 1.06 9.09
N THR A 98 -20.77 2.32 9.00
CA THR A 98 -21.19 3.23 7.93
C THR A 98 -20.82 2.67 6.55
N ALA A 99 -19.59 2.16 6.40
CA ALA A 99 -19.14 1.53 5.14
C ALA A 99 -19.94 0.26 4.81
N PHE A 100 -20.27 -0.55 5.82
CA PHE A 100 -21.13 -1.72 5.66
C PHE A 100 -22.54 -1.35 5.18
N PHE A 101 -23.20 -0.38 5.82
CA PHE A 101 -24.54 0.05 5.41
C PHE A 101 -24.57 0.69 4.02
N ARG A 102 -23.47 1.35 3.60
CA ARG A 102 -23.28 1.86 2.24
C ARG A 102 -22.90 0.78 1.21
N LYS A 103 -22.85 -0.50 1.62
CA LYS A 103 -22.42 -1.65 0.78
C LYS A 103 -20.98 -1.55 0.24
N ASN A 104 -20.15 -0.72 0.84
CA ASN A 104 -18.74 -0.53 0.47
C ASN A 104 -17.80 -1.54 1.16
N SER A 105 -18.27 -2.25 2.18
CA SER A 105 -17.50 -3.27 2.90
C SER A 105 -18.39 -4.34 3.52
N SER A 106 -17.78 -5.46 3.91
CA SER A 106 -18.44 -6.50 4.71
C SER A 106 -18.71 -6.04 6.13
N TYR A 107 -19.58 -6.79 6.85
CA TYR A 107 -19.86 -6.56 8.27
C TYR A 107 -18.56 -6.54 9.10
N PRO A 108 -18.42 -5.62 10.09
CA PRO A 108 -17.23 -5.53 10.91
C PRO A 108 -16.92 -6.82 11.66
N ASN A 109 -15.66 -7.26 11.64
CA ASN A 109 -15.22 -8.49 12.28
C ASN A 109 -14.50 -8.24 13.61
N PHE A 110 -14.54 -9.21 14.52
CA PHE A 110 -13.74 -9.20 15.74
C PHE A 110 -12.24 -9.22 15.41
N ARG A 111 -11.48 -8.42 16.15
CA ARG A 111 -10.03 -8.34 16.00
C ARG A 111 -9.33 -9.39 16.85
N SER A 112 -8.38 -10.11 16.27
CA SER A 112 -7.58 -11.11 16.96
C SER A 112 -6.18 -10.57 17.34
N ARG A 113 -5.55 -11.17 18.35
CA ARG A 113 -4.16 -10.90 18.72
C ARG A 113 -3.17 -11.27 17.60
N LYS A 114 -3.58 -12.13 16.67
CA LYS A 114 -2.75 -12.57 15.52
C LYS A 114 -2.87 -11.63 14.32
N GLY A 115 -3.89 -10.77 14.28
CA GLY A 115 -4.10 -9.80 13.23
C GLY A 115 -3.18 -8.57 13.37
N ASN A 116 -3.43 -7.57 12.53
CA ASN A 116 -2.70 -6.30 12.57
C ASN A 116 -2.88 -5.61 13.91
N GLN A 117 -1.77 -5.29 14.58
CA GLN A 117 -1.77 -4.57 15.84
C GLN A 117 -1.45 -3.11 15.57
N TYR A 118 -2.39 -2.23 15.86
CA TYR A 118 -2.21 -0.78 15.73
C TYR A 118 -3.11 -0.01 16.69
N PHE A 119 -2.73 1.21 16.97
CA PHE A 119 -3.58 2.23 17.57
C PHE A 119 -3.29 3.59 16.95
N ILE A 120 -4.23 4.52 17.10
CA ILE A 120 -4.18 5.84 16.49
C ILE A 120 -4.08 6.87 17.60
N VAL A 121 -3.18 7.81 17.43
CA VAL A 121 -3.03 9.03 18.24
C VAL A 121 -3.48 10.19 17.35
N PRO A 122 -4.69 10.74 17.61
CA PRO A 122 -5.26 11.77 16.73
C PRO A 122 -4.71 13.17 16.97
N ASP A 123 -4.13 13.40 18.16
CA ASP A 123 -3.74 14.70 18.67
C ASP A 123 -2.56 14.60 19.63
N ASN A 124 -1.99 15.75 20.01
CA ASN A 124 -0.92 15.86 21.02
C ASN A 124 0.31 14.97 20.72
N ALA A 125 0.61 14.78 19.43
CA ALA A 125 1.84 14.13 18.99
C ALA A 125 2.83 15.22 18.53
N ARG A 126 4.10 15.10 18.94
CA ARG A 126 5.17 16.00 18.52
C ARG A 126 6.49 15.25 18.40
N CYS A 127 7.41 15.82 17.66
CA CYS A 127 8.76 15.30 17.55
C CYS A 127 9.73 16.21 18.27
N GLU A 128 10.54 15.66 19.17
CA GLU A 128 11.59 16.35 19.91
C GLU A 128 12.93 15.69 19.56
N GLY A 129 13.72 16.35 18.72
CA GLY A 129 14.91 15.73 18.13
C GLY A 129 14.59 14.41 17.45
N ASN A 130 15.23 13.32 17.89
CA ASN A 130 15.01 11.97 17.33
C ASN A 130 13.99 11.16 18.15
N LYS A 131 13.07 11.81 18.86
CA LYS A 131 12.06 11.16 19.68
C LYS A 131 10.65 11.59 19.25
N LEU A 132 9.76 10.63 19.13
CA LEU A 132 8.33 10.86 18.94
C LEU A 132 7.66 10.84 20.31
N VAL A 133 7.16 11.99 20.75
CA VAL A 133 6.39 12.17 21.98
C VAL A 133 4.90 12.05 21.65
N ILE A 134 4.22 11.17 22.36
CA ILE A 134 2.77 10.93 22.23
C ILE A 134 2.16 10.73 23.62
N PRO A 135 0.84 10.91 23.80
CA PRO A 135 0.19 10.71 25.09
C PRO A 135 0.56 9.37 25.74
N LYS A 136 0.90 9.39 27.01
CA LYS A 136 1.42 8.29 27.83
C LYS A 136 2.88 7.88 27.53
N PHE A 137 3.54 8.47 26.54
CA PHE A 137 4.97 8.27 26.22
C PHE A 137 5.71 9.62 26.26
N ILE A 138 5.69 10.26 27.43
CA ILE A 138 6.18 11.65 27.61
C ILE A 138 7.70 11.78 27.39
N GLU A 139 8.49 10.73 27.66
CA GLU A 139 9.93 10.71 27.40
C GLU A 139 10.28 10.56 25.92
N GLY A 140 9.25 10.34 25.09
CA GLY A 140 9.38 10.07 23.67
C GLY A 140 9.96 8.70 23.31
N ILE A 141 9.56 8.18 22.18
CA ILE A 141 10.05 6.92 21.62
C ILE A 141 11.08 7.24 20.54
N GLY A 142 12.30 6.75 20.69
CA GLY A 142 13.37 6.99 19.72
C GLY A 142 13.03 6.50 18.31
N TYR A 143 13.39 7.27 17.29
CA TYR A 143 13.37 6.85 15.90
C TYR A 143 14.66 7.26 15.19
N ARG A 144 14.94 6.66 14.04
CA ARG A 144 16.10 6.99 13.21
C ARG A 144 15.60 7.29 11.81
N ASP A 145 15.53 8.55 11.48
CA ASP A 145 15.22 9.05 10.15
C ASP A 145 16.02 10.32 9.91
N LYS A 146 16.46 10.52 8.69
CA LYS A 146 17.16 11.75 8.27
C LYS A 146 16.17 12.82 7.80
N SER A 147 14.91 12.45 7.59
CA SER A 147 13.88 13.39 7.19
C SER A 147 13.49 14.27 8.36
N THR A 148 13.44 15.58 8.14
CA THR A 148 12.84 16.50 9.10
C THR A 148 11.35 16.20 9.21
N ILE A 149 10.89 15.79 10.38
CA ILE A 149 9.47 15.60 10.62
C ILE A 149 8.87 16.97 10.89
N PRO A 150 7.84 17.38 10.15
CA PRO A 150 7.17 18.66 10.37
C PRO A 150 6.57 18.76 11.76
N GLU A 151 6.50 19.99 12.29
CA GLU A 151 5.92 20.26 13.61
C GLU A 151 4.40 20.05 13.64
N ASP A 152 3.71 20.31 12.52
CA ASP A 152 2.25 20.18 12.41
C ASP A 152 1.82 18.73 12.13
N ILE A 153 1.88 17.91 13.17
CA ILE A 153 1.45 16.52 13.11
C ILE A 153 -0.07 16.44 13.30
N LYS A 154 -0.79 15.99 12.28
CA LYS A 154 -2.25 15.81 12.34
C LYS A 154 -2.66 14.52 13.03
N GLN A 155 -1.92 13.44 12.83
CA GLN A 155 -2.24 12.13 13.38
C GLN A 155 -1.01 11.22 13.34
N VAL A 156 -0.91 10.33 14.31
CA VAL A 156 0.10 9.26 14.29
C VAL A 156 -0.58 7.91 14.40
N ILE A 157 -0.19 6.97 13.54
CA ILE A 157 -0.62 5.57 13.63
C ILE A 157 0.57 4.73 14.06
N ILE A 158 0.50 4.17 15.26
CA ILE A 158 1.52 3.25 15.78
C ILE A 158 1.14 1.83 15.38
N THR A 159 2.09 1.12 14.78
CA THR A 159 1.90 -0.26 14.33
C THR A 159 3.02 -1.16 14.81
N ARG A 160 2.67 -2.44 15.07
CA ARG A 160 3.67 -3.48 15.29
C ARG A 160 3.66 -4.45 14.11
N ASP A 161 4.84 -4.71 13.59
CA ASP A 161 5.07 -5.69 12.54
C ASP A 161 6.16 -6.68 12.98
N VAL A 162 5.75 -7.90 13.26
CA VAL A 162 6.57 -8.97 13.86
C VAL A 162 7.13 -8.50 15.21
N ASN A 163 8.38 -8.03 15.23
CA ASN A 163 9.08 -7.52 16.42
C ASN A 163 9.60 -6.08 16.24
N ARG A 164 9.07 -5.36 15.24
CA ARG A 164 9.42 -3.96 14.97
C ARG A 164 8.19 -3.08 15.16
N TYR A 165 8.44 -1.87 15.64
CA TYR A 165 7.42 -0.86 15.83
C TYR A 165 7.63 0.25 14.82
N TYR A 166 6.54 0.82 14.32
CA TYR A 166 6.55 1.89 13.33
C TYR A 166 5.54 2.95 13.72
N ALA A 167 5.86 4.20 13.41
CA ALA A 167 4.92 5.29 13.40
C ALA A 167 4.69 5.73 11.95
N SER A 168 3.43 5.83 11.54
CA SER A 168 3.03 6.55 10.34
C SER A 168 2.51 7.91 10.78
N ILE A 169 3.28 8.95 10.49
CA ILE A 169 3.04 10.34 10.92
C ILE A 169 2.37 11.06 9.78
N LEU A 170 1.15 11.52 10.01
CA LEU A 170 0.36 12.29 9.05
C LEU A 170 0.57 13.78 9.32
N TYR A 171 0.91 14.55 8.29
CA TYR A 171 1.20 15.96 8.40
C TYR A 171 0.80 16.71 7.13
N GLU A 172 0.61 18.01 7.25
CA GLU A 172 0.47 18.91 6.11
C GLU A 172 1.84 19.30 5.57
N SER A 173 1.98 19.30 4.26
CA SER A 173 3.20 19.68 3.56
C SER A 173 2.88 20.78 2.55
N THR A 174 3.65 21.84 2.58
CA THR A 174 3.64 22.91 1.57
C THR A 174 4.70 22.70 0.50
N GLU A 175 5.37 21.54 0.52
CA GLU A 175 6.46 21.21 -0.41
C GLU A 175 5.92 21.09 -1.83
N GLU A 176 6.46 21.88 -2.73
CA GLU A 176 6.11 21.86 -4.14
C GLU A 176 7.05 20.93 -4.91
N TYR A 177 6.47 20.11 -5.78
CA TYR A 177 7.21 19.22 -6.65
C TYR A 177 7.06 19.66 -8.09
N LYS A 178 8.17 19.76 -8.80
CA LYS A 178 8.14 20.06 -10.24
C LYS A 178 7.39 18.96 -11.01
N LYS A 179 6.50 19.36 -11.91
CA LYS A 179 5.87 18.48 -12.89
C LYS A 179 6.96 18.00 -13.88
N GLY A 180 6.94 16.73 -14.22
CA GLY A 180 7.76 16.20 -15.33
C GLY A 180 7.27 16.75 -16.67
N THR A 181 8.08 16.60 -17.71
CA THR A 181 7.79 17.16 -19.04
C THR A 181 7.35 16.13 -20.07
N GLY A 182 7.81 14.88 -19.92
CA GLY A 182 7.51 13.81 -20.87
C GLY A 182 6.12 13.21 -20.73
N THR A 183 5.66 12.58 -21.80
CA THR A 183 4.44 11.75 -21.82
C THR A 183 4.84 10.30 -22.13
N VAL A 184 4.30 9.32 -21.38
CA VAL A 184 4.72 7.92 -21.51
C VAL A 184 3.55 6.96 -21.32
N GLY A 185 3.51 5.92 -22.17
CA GLY A 185 2.68 4.73 -21.97
C GLY A 185 3.48 3.64 -21.27
N ILE A 186 2.88 2.92 -20.35
CA ILE A 186 3.55 1.89 -19.56
C ILE A 186 2.76 0.58 -19.66
N ASP A 187 3.41 -0.45 -20.21
CA ASP A 187 2.96 -1.84 -20.12
C ASP A 187 3.56 -2.52 -18.89
N MET A 188 2.71 -3.10 -18.02
CA MET A 188 3.13 -3.80 -16.80
C MET A 188 3.16 -5.31 -17.01
N GLY A 189 4.37 -5.90 -17.00
CA GLY A 189 4.60 -7.30 -17.33
C GLY A 189 5.21 -8.14 -16.22
N ILE A 190 5.22 -9.47 -16.42
CA ILE A 190 5.86 -10.43 -15.51
C ILE A 190 7.36 -10.58 -15.83
N LYS A 191 7.73 -10.54 -17.10
CA LYS A 191 9.11 -10.67 -17.58
C LYS A 191 9.91 -9.41 -17.27
N ALA A 192 9.44 -8.27 -17.71
CA ALA A 192 9.80 -6.96 -17.20
C ALA A 192 8.76 -6.52 -16.16
N PHE A 193 9.16 -5.73 -15.17
CA PHE A 193 8.23 -5.12 -14.21
C PHE A 193 7.34 -4.11 -14.94
N LEU A 194 7.93 -3.35 -15.84
CA LEU A 194 7.27 -2.46 -16.79
C LEU A 194 8.15 -2.24 -18.01
N THR A 195 7.51 -1.93 -19.15
CA THR A 195 8.10 -1.43 -20.36
C THR A 195 7.45 -0.10 -20.70
N ALA A 196 8.23 0.93 -20.90
CA ALA A 196 7.78 2.27 -21.22
C ALA A 196 7.85 2.51 -22.74
N SER A 197 6.95 3.36 -23.27
CA SER A 197 6.84 3.65 -24.71
C SER A 197 8.07 4.34 -25.30
N ASP A 198 8.93 4.89 -24.47
CA ASP A 198 10.23 5.46 -24.85
C ASP A 198 11.36 4.42 -24.88
N GLY A 199 11.06 3.14 -24.73
CA GLY A 199 12.02 2.04 -24.78
C GLY A 199 12.65 1.66 -23.44
N ILE A 200 12.37 2.38 -22.35
CA ILE A 200 12.88 2.01 -21.02
C ILE A 200 12.17 0.74 -20.53
N GLN A 201 12.97 -0.23 -20.09
CA GLN A 201 12.48 -1.46 -19.49
C GLN A 201 13.07 -1.63 -18.10
N ILE A 202 12.22 -1.89 -17.09
CA ILE A 202 12.65 -2.13 -15.72
C ILE A 202 12.50 -3.61 -15.38
N GLU A 203 13.60 -4.24 -14.92
CA GLU A 203 13.59 -5.63 -14.51
C GLU A 203 12.78 -5.85 -13.23
N PRO A 204 12.09 -7.00 -13.10
CA PRO A 204 11.34 -7.34 -11.89
C PRO A 204 12.28 -7.64 -10.73
N LEU A 205 11.90 -7.20 -9.53
CA LEU A 205 12.68 -7.43 -8.30
C LEU A 205 12.78 -8.91 -7.94
N ASN A 206 11.71 -9.68 -8.18
CA ASN A 206 11.60 -11.09 -7.83
C ASN A 206 11.90 -11.39 -6.34
N ALA A 207 11.43 -10.53 -5.44
CA ALA A 207 11.74 -10.58 -4.01
C ALA A 207 11.32 -11.90 -3.34
N PHE A 208 10.14 -12.41 -3.70
CA PHE A 208 9.65 -13.69 -3.22
C PHE A 208 10.46 -14.85 -3.79
N ARG A 209 10.68 -14.87 -5.11
CA ARG A 209 11.44 -15.93 -5.80
C ARG A 209 12.83 -16.11 -5.21
N LYS A 210 13.54 -15.00 -4.93
CA LYS A 210 14.86 -15.02 -4.29
C LYS A 210 14.87 -15.64 -2.89
N LYS A 211 13.75 -15.64 -2.18
CA LYS A 211 13.62 -16.17 -0.81
C LYS A 211 12.78 -17.46 -0.73
N GLU A 212 12.19 -17.92 -1.80
CA GLU A 212 11.25 -19.05 -1.85
C GLU A 212 11.86 -20.33 -1.25
N LYS A 213 13.06 -20.71 -1.68
CA LYS A 213 13.77 -21.89 -1.15
C LYS A 213 13.99 -21.81 0.36
N ARG A 214 14.39 -20.61 0.86
CA ARG A 214 14.58 -20.40 2.30
C ARG A 214 13.25 -20.48 3.05
N LEU A 215 12.21 -19.86 2.54
CA LEU A 215 10.88 -19.87 3.12
C LEU A 215 10.35 -21.31 3.23
N ALA A 216 10.42 -22.09 2.16
CA ALA A 216 9.99 -23.48 2.14
C ALA A 216 10.74 -24.34 3.17
N ARG A 217 12.06 -24.15 3.32
CA ARG A 217 12.87 -24.83 4.35
C ARG A 217 12.39 -24.50 5.77
N GLU A 218 12.15 -23.21 6.06
CA GLU A 218 11.70 -22.80 7.38
C GLU A 218 10.26 -23.22 7.68
N GLN A 219 9.40 -23.34 6.66
CA GLN A 219 8.05 -23.88 6.78
C GLN A 219 8.07 -25.37 7.08
N ARG A 220 8.91 -26.19 6.39
CA ARG A 220 9.11 -27.62 6.71
C ARG A 220 9.59 -27.81 8.14
N ARG A 221 10.55 -26.96 8.63
CA ARG A 221 10.99 -26.98 10.02
C ARG A 221 9.85 -26.65 11.00
N LEU A 222 8.91 -25.79 10.60
CA LEU A 222 7.75 -25.44 11.44
C LEU A 222 6.77 -26.61 11.54
N SER A 223 6.53 -27.35 10.46
CA SER A 223 5.59 -28.49 10.46
C SER A 223 6.01 -29.57 11.44
N GLY A 224 7.32 -29.87 11.56
CA GLY A 224 7.86 -30.85 12.49
C GLY A 224 7.92 -30.40 13.96
N LYS A 225 7.45 -29.18 14.32
CA LYS A 225 7.50 -28.70 15.72
C LYS A 225 6.18 -28.87 16.43
N LYS A 226 6.21 -29.35 17.70
CA LYS A 226 5.03 -29.53 18.55
C LYS A 226 4.17 -28.25 18.62
N LYS A 227 2.88 -28.38 18.35
CA LYS A 227 1.91 -27.28 18.46
C LYS A 227 1.93 -26.70 19.88
N GLY A 228 1.91 -25.36 20.00
CA GLY A 228 1.95 -24.69 21.31
C GLY A 228 3.36 -24.45 21.90
N SER A 229 4.39 -25.18 21.48
CA SER A 229 5.74 -25.07 22.06
C SER A 229 6.42 -23.72 21.79
N ASN A 230 7.34 -23.32 22.69
CA ASN A 230 8.18 -22.12 22.51
C ASN A 230 9.05 -22.20 21.26
N ASN A 231 9.56 -23.38 20.93
CA ASN A 231 10.35 -23.60 19.72
C ASN A 231 9.52 -23.38 18.45
N ARG A 232 8.24 -23.76 18.46
CA ARG A 232 7.32 -23.46 17.36
C ARG A 232 7.05 -21.96 17.26
N ARG A 233 6.89 -21.25 18.39
CA ARG A 233 6.73 -19.77 18.40
C ARG A 233 7.94 -19.06 17.82
N LYS A 234 9.16 -19.44 18.24
CA LYS A 234 10.43 -18.92 17.68
C LYS A 234 10.52 -19.18 16.17
N GLN A 235 10.11 -20.37 15.71
CA GLN A 235 10.15 -20.71 14.29
C GLN A 235 9.15 -19.89 13.46
N LYS A 236 7.93 -19.64 13.96
CA LYS A 236 6.96 -18.73 13.32
C LYS A 236 7.53 -17.33 13.13
N VAL A 237 8.24 -16.79 14.14
CA VAL A 237 8.88 -15.47 14.02
C VAL A 237 9.94 -15.45 12.92
N LYS A 238 10.71 -16.53 12.72
CA LYS A 238 11.67 -16.63 11.60
C LYS A 238 10.96 -16.54 10.23
N ILE A 239 9.86 -17.25 10.05
CA ILE A 239 9.06 -17.21 8.83
C ILE A 239 8.47 -15.81 8.63
N GLN A 240 7.90 -15.21 9.67
CA GLN A 240 7.35 -13.86 9.60
C GLN A 240 8.41 -12.83 9.20
N LYS A 241 9.65 -12.95 9.72
CA LYS A 241 10.78 -12.08 9.30
C LYS A 241 11.14 -12.23 7.83
N ILE A 242 11.04 -13.44 7.26
CA ILE A 242 11.28 -13.65 5.82
C ILE A 242 10.19 -12.95 5.00
N HIS A 243 8.92 -13.12 5.36
CA HIS A 243 7.82 -12.41 4.71
C HIS A 243 7.94 -10.88 4.85
N GLN A 244 8.37 -10.38 6.02
CA GLN A 244 8.64 -8.96 6.24
C GLN A 244 9.73 -8.46 5.28
N GLN A 245 10.84 -9.18 5.15
CA GLN A 245 11.92 -8.81 4.22
C GLN A 245 11.47 -8.78 2.76
N ILE A 246 10.61 -9.72 2.34
CA ILE A 246 10.05 -9.76 0.98
C ILE A 246 9.18 -8.52 0.75
N ARG A 247 8.28 -8.22 1.68
CA ARG A 247 7.39 -7.07 1.62
C ARG A 247 8.16 -5.75 1.63
N ASP A 248 9.14 -5.61 2.54
CA ASP A 248 9.93 -4.39 2.67
C ASP A 248 10.72 -4.12 1.38
N ALA A 249 11.37 -5.15 0.80
CA ALA A 249 12.10 -5.03 -0.45
C ALA A 249 11.19 -4.64 -1.63
N ARG A 250 10.00 -5.24 -1.73
CA ARG A 250 9.01 -4.89 -2.75
C ARG A 250 8.49 -3.46 -2.59
N THR A 251 8.24 -3.05 -1.35
CA THR A 251 7.78 -1.69 -1.07
C THR A 251 8.85 -0.66 -1.44
N ASP A 252 10.12 -0.88 -1.11
CA ASP A 252 11.23 -0.02 -1.48
C ASP A 252 11.39 0.08 -3.01
N PHE A 253 11.33 -1.07 -3.69
CA PHE A 253 11.38 -1.12 -5.14
C PHE A 253 10.25 -0.30 -5.79
N ASN A 254 8.99 -0.54 -5.38
CA ASN A 254 7.83 0.17 -5.90
C ASN A 254 7.91 1.69 -5.62
N HIS A 255 8.44 2.09 -4.44
CA HIS A 255 8.68 3.49 -4.13
C HIS A 255 9.72 4.12 -5.07
N LYS A 256 10.83 3.43 -5.33
CA LYS A 256 11.89 3.92 -6.22
C LYS A 256 11.38 4.09 -7.65
N VAL A 257 10.76 3.04 -8.21
CA VAL A 257 10.22 3.08 -9.58
C VAL A 257 9.15 4.17 -9.73
N SER A 258 8.15 4.19 -8.85
CA SER A 258 7.08 5.19 -8.95
C SER A 258 7.57 6.63 -8.70
N THR A 259 8.64 6.83 -7.91
CA THR A 259 9.23 8.16 -7.73
C THR A 259 9.97 8.61 -8.97
N ALA A 260 10.75 7.73 -9.60
CA ALA A 260 11.49 8.03 -10.79
C ALA A 260 10.53 8.40 -11.93
N ILE A 261 9.53 7.57 -12.19
CA ILE A 261 8.49 7.85 -13.21
C ILE A 261 7.81 9.20 -12.96
N ALA A 262 7.31 9.44 -11.74
CA ALA A 262 6.62 10.68 -11.43
C ALA A 262 7.52 11.92 -11.50
N LYS A 263 8.85 11.80 -11.39
CA LYS A 263 9.78 12.91 -11.57
C LYS A 263 9.99 13.27 -13.05
N HIS A 264 10.02 12.27 -13.92
CA HIS A 264 10.37 12.47 -15.33
C HIS A 264 9.16 12.84 -16.18
N TYR A 265 8.02 12.17 -15.96
CA TYR A 265 6.89 12.31 -16.85
C TYR A 265 5.78 13.19 -16.26
N GLY A 266 5.29 14.11 -17.09
CA GLY A 266 4.15 14.97 -16.78
C GLY A 266 2.80 14.27 -17.01
N THR A 267 2.79 13.29 -17.92
CA THR A 267 1.63 12.45 -18.22
C THR A 267 2.05 11.00 -18.33
N VAL A 268 1.37 10.13 -17.59
CA VAL A 268 1.60 8.67 -17.60
C VAL A 268 0.32 7.95 -17.94
N VAL A 269 0.37 7.06 -18.92
CA VAL A 269 -0.76 6.19 -19.29
C VAL A 269 -0.46 4.75 -18.88
N ILE A 270 -1.41 4.10 -18.21
CA ILE A 270 -1.30 2.69 -17.78
C ILE A 270 -2.58 1.93 -18.10
N GLU A 271 -2.50 0.60 -18.15
CA GLU A 271 -3.70 -0.26 -18.20
C GLU A 271 -4.33 -0.46 -16.82
N ASP A 272 -5.68 -0.51 -16.79
CA ASP A 272 -6.42 -0.99 -15.60
C ASP A 272 -6.41 -2.52 -15.55
N LEU A 273 -5.33 -3.09 -15.05
CA LEU A 273 -5.15 -4.54 -14.97
C LEU A 273 -6.09 -5.18 -13.94
N ASN A 274 -6.81 -6.23 -14.34
CA ASN A 274 -7.57 -7.08 -13.42
C ASN A 274 -6.64 -8.02 -12.62
N ILE A 275 -5.89 -7.44 -11.67
CA ILE A 275 -4.90 -8.16 -10.85
C ILE A 275 -5.57 -9.27 -10.03
N GLN A 276 -6.80 -9.07 -9.54
CA GLN A 276 -7.52 -10.10 -8.79
C GLN A 276 -7.87 -11.31 -9.67
N GLY A 277 -8.26 -11.08 -10.92
CA GLY A 277 -8.49 -12.15 -11.91
C GLY A 277 -7.19 -12.89 -12.23
N MET A 278 -6.11 -12.17 -12.47
CA MET A 278 -4.79 -12.76 -12.73
C MET A 278 -4.26 -13.61 -11.56
N GLN A 279 -4.54 -13.23 -10.31
CA GLN A 279 -4.16 -14.00 -9.12
C GLN A 279 -4.92 -15.34 -8.97
N LYS A 280 -6.07 -15.52 -9.64
CA LYS A 280 -6.79 -16.79 -9.68
C LYS A 280 -6.14 -17.81 -10.63
N ASN A 281 -5.33 -17.36 -11.57
CA ASN A 281 -4.59 -18.23 -12.48
C ASN A 281 -3.34 -18.79 -11.76
N HIS A 282 -3.37 -20.08 -11.40
CA HIS A 282 -2.32 -20.75 -10.63
C HIS A 282 -0.93 -20.67 -11.26
N SER A 283 -0.81 -20.63 -12.60
CA SER A 283 0.48 -20.57 -13.31
C SER A 283 1.22 -19.24 -13.10
N ILE A 284 0.50 -18.12 -12.99
CA ILE A 284 1.07 -16.77 -12.87
C ILE A 284 0.86 -16.11 -11.51
N ALA A 285 -0.05 -16.63 -10.67
CA ALA A 285 -0.45 -16.02 -9.39
C ALA A 285 0.72 -15.62 -8.48
N LYS A 286 1.75 -16.46 -8.38
CA LYS A 286 2.95 -16.18 -7.58
C LYS A 286 3.71 -14.98 -8.15
N SER A 287 3.90 -14.94 -9.47
CA SER A 287 4.62 -13.86 -10.15
C SER A 287 3.85 -12.54 -10.05
N VAL A 288 2.56 -12.53 -10.33
CA VAL A 288 1.68 -11.37 -10.18
C VAL A 288 1.70 -10.82 -8.74
N THR A 289 1.62 -11.71 -7.74
CA THR A 289 1.70 -11.32 -6.33
C THR A 289 3.07 -10.74 -5.97
N ASP A 290 4.16 -11.26 -6.57
CA ASP A 290 5.53 -10.79 -6.29
C ASP A 290 5.79 -9.40 -6.87
N GLN A 291 5.17 -9.05 -8.01
CA GLN A 291 5.30 -7.71 -8.60
C GLN A 291 4.67 -6.61 -7.72
N GLY A 292 3.48 -6.85 -7.17
CA GLY A 292 2.80 -5.88 -6.30
C GLY A 292 2.28 -4.65 -7.04
N TRP A 293 1.76 -4.83 -8.26
CA TRP A 293 1.28 -3.74 -9.14
C TRP A 293 0.21 -2.85 -8.52
N ASN A 294 -0.71 -3.40 -7.69
CA ASN A 294 -1.66 -2.56 -6.95
C ASN A 294 -0.97 -1.54 -6.05
N GLN A 295 0.12 -1.96 -5.39
CA GLN A 295 0.91 -1.06 -4.54
C GLN A 295 1.65 -0.02 -5.38
N PHE A 296 2.24 -0.44 -6.50
CA PHE A 296 2.90 0.45 -7.45
C PHE A 296 1.93 1.50 -8.00
N ARG A 297 0.77 1.08 -8.52
CA ARG A 297 -0.28 1.97 -9.02
C ARG A 297 -0.71 2.99 -7.97
N ALA A 298 -1.02 2.55 -6.75
CA ALA A 298 -1.39 3.45 -5.66
C ALA A 298 -0.28 4.46 -5.35
N MET A 299 0.99 4.02 -5.37
CA MET A 299 2.14 4.93 -5.15
C MET A 299 2.32 5.91 -6.30
N LEU A 300 2.16 5.48 -7.53
CA LEU A 300 2.25 6.32 -8.71
C LEU A 300 1.13 7.38 -8.69
N THR A 301 -0.12 6.98 -8.41
CA THR A 301 -1.28 7.88 -8.37
C THR A 301 -1.05 9.08 -7.45
N TYR A 302 -0.66 8.87 -6.18
CA TYR A 302 -0.49 10.00 -5.29
C TYR A 302 0.77 10.83 -5.62
N LYS A 303 1.83 10.22 -6.17
CA LYS A 303 3.04 10.94 -6.54
C LYS A 303 2.85 11.82 -7.78
N MET A 304 2.07 11.35 -8.77
CA MET A 304 1.65 12.15 -9.90
C MET A 304 0.80 13.34 -9.42
N LYS A 305 -0.19 13.08 -8.54
CA LYS A 305 -1.00 14.13 -7.94
C LYS A 305 -0.16 15.18 -7.19
N TRP A 306 0.87 14.77 -6.44
CA TRP A 306 1.76 15.70 -5.74
C TRP A 306 2.53 16.62 -6.68
N ARG A 307 2.73 16.22 -7.93
CA ARG A 307 3.44 16.96 -8.97
C ARG A 307 2.52 17.72 -9.92
N ASN A 308 1.22 17.71 -9.65
CA ASN A 308 0.21 18.21 -10.58
C ASN A 308 0.39 17.63 -11.99
N ALA A 309 0.64 16.33 -12.03
CA ALA A 309 0.90 15.51 -13.21
C ALA A 309 -0.23 14.50 -13.41
N ASP A 310 -0.43 14.06 -14.64
CA ASP A 310 -1.61 13.30 -15.05
C ASP A 310 -1.32 11.80 -15.08
N LEU A 311 -2.19 10.99 -14.46
CA LEU A 311 -2.21 9.54 -14.59
C LEU A 311 -3.50 9.12 -15.27
N ILE A 312 -3.38 8.57 -16.48
CA ILE A 312 -4.50 8.14 -17.33
C ILE A 312 -4.56 6.62 -17.29
N GLU A 313 -5.75 6.09 -17.07
CA GLU A 313 -5.98 4.64 -17.09
C GLU A 313 -6.84 4.29 -18.31
N ILE A 314 -6.33 3.40 -19.18
CA ILE A 314 -7.08 2.83 -20.29
C ILE A 314 -7.83 1.57 -19.83
N GLY A 315 -8.82 1.13 -20.63
CA GLY A 315 -9.66 -0.02 -20.28
C GLY A 315 -8.90 -1.34 -20.30
N THR A 316 -9.34 -2.29 -19.46
CA THR A 316 -8.74 -3.63 -19.33
C THR A 316 -8.78 -4.48 -20.61
N PHE A 317 -9.68 -4.17 -21.53
CA PHE A 317 -9.95 -4.97 -22.75
C PHE A 317 -9.44 -4.32 -24.03
N GLU A 318 -8.69 -3.24 -23.93
CA GLU A 318 -8.07 -2.62 -25.09
C GLU A 318 -7.00 -3.55 -25.68
N PRO A 319 -6.94 -3.75 -27.02
CA PRO A 319 -6.05 -4.71 -27.66
C PRO A 319 -4.60 -4.20 -27.76
N SER A 320 -4.07 -3.59 -26.70
CA SER A 320 -2.77 -2.93 -26.66
C SER A 320 -1.63 -3.81 -27.20
N SER A 321 -1.56 -5.07 -26.79
CA SER A 321 -0.50 -6.01 -27.20
C SER A 321 -0.74 -6.63 -28.59
N LYS A 322 -1.96 -6.61 -29.11
CA LYS A 322 -2.31 -7.21 -30.42
C LYS A 322 -2.40 -6.20 -31.56
N MET A 323 -2.49 -4.93 -31.25
CA MET A 323 -2.57 -3.86 -32.23
C MET A 323 -1.17 -3.45 -32.70
N CYS A 324 -1.00 -3.18 -33.96
CA CYS A 324 0.22 -2.60 -34.52
C CYS A 324 0.32 -1.12 -34.14
N SER A 325 1.41 -0.72 -33.50
CA SER A 325 1.63 0.68 -33.10
C SER A 325 1.85 1.63 -34.30
N ASN A 326 2.19 1.06 -35.48
CA ASN A 326 2.44 1.85 -36.68
C ASN A 326 1.18 2.04 -37.53
N CYS A 327 0.37 1.00 -37.79
CA CYS A 327 -0.77 1.06 -38.71
C CYS A 327 -2.13 0.72 -38.09
N GLY A 328 -2.20 0.38 -36.79
CA GLY A 328 -3.43 0.07 -36.09
C GLY A 328 -4.03 -1.32 -36.39
N ASN A 329 -3.43 -2.13 -37.29
CA ASN A 329 -3.92 -3.47 -37.59
C ASN A 329 -3.88 -4.38 -36.36
N ILE A 330 -4.93 -5.21 -36.16
CA ILE A 330 -5.02 -6.13 -35.02
C ILE A 330 -4.63 -7.53 -35.46
N LYS A 331 -3.57 -8.07 -34.84
CA LYS A 331 -3.10 -9.44 -35.02
C LYS A 331 -3.80 -10.38 -34.04
N HIS A 332 -4.76 -11.19 -34.53
CA HIS A 332 -5.59 -12.06 -33.68
C HIS A 332 -4.87 -13.30 -33.17
N ASP A 333 -3.91 -13.84 -33.92
CA ASP A 333 -3.16 -15.06 -33.69
C ASP A 333 -1.91 -14.90 -32.82
N LEU A 334 -1.62 -13.69 -32.31
CA LEU A 334 -0.46 -13.39 -31.45
C LEU A 334 -0.52 -14.23 -30.18
N LYS A 335 0.47 -15.08 -29.97
CA LYS A 335 0.60 -15.96 -28.81
C LYS A 335 1.28 -15.26 -27.64
N LEU A 336 1.00 -15.69 -26.42
CA LEU A 336 1.67 -15.17 -25.21
C LEU A 336 3.18 -15.47 -25.18
N SER A 337 3.64 -16.47 -25.91
CA SER A 337 5.06 -16.83 -26.06
C SER A 337 5.83 -15.87 -26.94
N ASP A 338 5.14 -15.20 -27.88
CA ASP A 338 5.79 -14.37 -28.87
C ASP A 338 6.39 -13.11 -28.21
N ARG A 339 7.63 -12.83 -28.52
CA ARG A 339 8.38 -11.68 -27.95
C ARG A 339 8.55 -10.55 -28.93
N THR A 340 8.54 -10.89 -30.20
CA THR A 340 8.60 -9.93 -31.30
C THR A 340 7.22 -9.78 -31.89
N TYR A 341 6.74 -8.57 -32.00
CA TYR A 341 5.56 -8.24 -32.77
C TYR A 341 5.96 -8.00 -34.22
N HIS A 342 5.29 -8.67 -35.15
CA HIS A 342 5.45 -8.48 -36.58
C HIS A 342 4.08 -8.23 -37.20
N CYS A 343 3.93 -7.11 -37.90
CA CYS A 343 2.69 -6.74 -38.59
C CYS A 343 2.76 -7.21 -40.04
N GLU A 344 1.82 -8.05 -40.45
CA GLU A 344 1.74 -8.60 -41.82
C GLU A 344 1.24 -7.55 -42.84
N ILE A 345 0.62 -6.45 -42.37
CA ILE A 345 0.09 -5.42 -43.27
C ILE A 345 1.14 -4.37 -43.62
N CYS A 346 1.90 -3.88 -42.62
CA CYS A 346 2.89 -2.81 -42.85
C CYS A 346 4.34 -3.26 -42.64
N ASN A 347 4.58 -4.55 -42.41
CA ASN A 347 5.88 -5.16 -42.15
C ASN A 347 6.63 -4.58 -40.95
N HIS A 348 5.95 -3.80 -40.08
CA HIS A 348 6.54 -3.27 -38.88
C HIS A 348 6.91 -4.38 -37.90
N THR A 349 8.15 -4.36 -37.39
CA THR A 349 8.67 -5.37 -36.45
C THR A 349 9.33 -4.69 -35.26
N MET A 350 8.94 -5.06 -34.05
CA MET A 350 9.54 -4.52 -32.81
C MET A 350 9.32 -5.49 -31.62
N ASP A 351 9.92 -5.17 -30.46
CA ASP A 351 9.60 -5.87 -29.21
C ASP A 351 8.11 -5.75 -28.90
N ARG A 352 7.50 -6.85 -28.50
CA ARG A 352 6.05 -6.89 -28.25
C ARG A 352 5.62 -6.00 -27.08
N ASP A 353 6.40 -5.97 -25.98
CA ASP A 353 6.05 -5.21 -24.79
C ASP A 353 6.24 -3.70 -25.07
N LEU A 354 7.22 -3.33 -25.95
CA LEU A 354 7.38 -1.97 -26.47
C LEU A 354 6.22 -1.56 -27.37
N ASN A 355 5.80 -2.44 -28.29
CA ASN A 355 4.61 -2.18 -29.14
C ASN A 355 3.37 -1.94 -28.28
N ALA A 356 3.18 -2.74 -27.23
CA ALA A 356 2.06 -2.57 -26.31
C ALA A 356 2.10 -1.23 -25.57
N SER A 357 3.27 -0.81 -25.07
CA SER A 357 3.43 0.45 -24.35
C SER A 357 3.17 1.68 -25.22
N ILE A 358 3.55 1.65 -26.51
CA ILE A 358 3.24 2.70 -27.47
C ILE A 358 1.71 2.75 -27.74
N ASN A 359 1.07 1.60 -27.90
CA ASN A 359 -0.39 1.55 -28.08
C ASN A 359 -1.13 2.09 -26.84
N ILE A 360 -0.66 1.73 -25.62
CA ILE A 360 -1.21 2.26 -24.37
C ILE A 360 -1.12 3.79 -24.35
N LEU A 361 0.05 4.34 -24.74
CA LEU A 361 0.22 5.79 -24.84
C LEU A 361 -0.80 6.41 -25.80
N ASN A 362 -0.87 5.91 -27.04
CA ASN A 362 -1.73 6.45 -28.08
C ASN A 362 -3.22 6.42 -27.68
N MET A 363 -3.69 5.30 -27.10
CA MET A 363 -5.05 5.17 -26.59
C MET A 363 -5.37 6.15 -25.46
N GLY A 364 -4.41 6.37 -24.55
CA GLY A 364 -4.58 7.33 -23.46
C GLY A 364 -4.68 8.76 -23.94
N ILE A 365 -3.86 9.14 -24.91
CA ILE A 365 -3.87 10.49 -25.49
C ILE A 365 -5.16 10.75 -26.28
N ILE A 366 -5.61 9.80 -27.07
CA ILE A 366 -6.90 9.90 -27.77
C ILE A 366 -8.04 10.07 -26.75
N LYS A 367 -7.98 9.37 -25.62
CA LYS A 367 -9.00 9.47 -24.57
C LYS A 367 -9.12 10.86 -23.95
N ILE A 368 -8.05 11.64 -23.91
CA ILE A 368 -8.07 13.03 -23.39
C ILE A 368 -8.27 14.08 -24.48
N GLY A 369 -8.44 13.66 -25.73
CA GLY A 369 -8.68 14.57 -26.86
C GLY A 369 -7.43 15.33 -27.35
N GLU A 370 -6.25 14.90 -26.95
CA GLU A 370 -4.98 15.43 -27.45
C GLU A 370 -4.54 14.68 -28.72
N GLY A 371 -3.82 15.36 -29.62
CA GLY A 371 -3.21 14.72 -30.78
C GLY A 371 -2.13 13.72 -30.36
N ILE A 372 -1.93 12.66 -31.18
CA ILE A 372 -0.86 11.67 -30.92
C ILE A 372 0.50 12.37 -31.02
N PRO A 373 1.33 12.35 -29.95
CA PRO A 373 2.66 12.98 -30.01
C PRO A 373 3.58 12.20 -30.94
N GLU A 374 4.48 12.90 -31.61
CA GLU A 374 5.59 12.24 -32.28
C GLU A 374 6.41 11.43 -31.29
N PHE A 375 6.80 10.20 -31.69
CA PHE A 375 7.66 9.34 -30.89
C PHE A 375 9.02 10.02 -30.74
N THR A 376 9.34 10.46 -29.53
CA THR A 376 10.69 10.95 -29.17
C THR A 376 11.45 9.83 -28.48
N PRO A 377 12.58 9.37 -29.04
CA PRO A 377 13.45 8.40 -28.36
C PRO A 377 13.93 8.93 -27.02
N VAL A 378 14.17 7.99 -26.08
CA VAL A 378 14.64 8.28 -24.73
C VAL A 378 15.87 9.16 -24.74
N GLU A 379 15.84 10.25 -24.00
CA GLU A 379 17.08 10.87 -23.56
C GLU A 379 17.80 9.90 -22.59
N SER A 380 19.03 9.54 -22.90
CA SER A 380 19.88 8.65 -22.10
C SER A 380 20.00 9.04 -20.62
N ALA A 381 19.66 10.27 -20.27
CA ALA A 381 19.57 10.79 -18.91
C ALA A 381 18.57 10.06 -18.02
N THR A 382 17.39 9.64 -18.56
CA THR A 382 16.32 8.99 -17.77
C THR A 382 16.73 7.58 -17.34
N ALA A 383 17.30 6.78 -18.23
CA ALA A 383 17.79 5.44 -17.91
C ALA A 383 18.93 5.50 -16.89
N ALA A 384 19.84 6.48 -17.00
CA ALA A 384 20.94 6.68 -16.07
C ALA A 384 20.45 7.07 -14.66
N GLU A 385 19.41 7.90 -14.53
CA GLU A 385 18.88 8.32 -13.24
C GLU A 385 18.12 7.18 -12.53
N LEU A 386 17.37 6.38 -13.28
CA LEU A 386 16.73 5.15 -12.80
C LEU A 386 17.79 4.15 -12.28
N SER A 387 18.88 3.98 -13.01
CA SER A 387 19.99 3.09 -12.62
C SER A 387 20.72 3.57 -11.35
N LYS A 388 20.91 4.87 -11.16
CA LYS A 388 21.48 5.47 -9.93
C LYS A 388 20.63 5.15 -8.70
N GLY A 389 19.32 4.93 -8.83
CA GLY A 389 18.43 4.47 -7.78
C GLY A 389 18.60 2.98 -7.41
N GLY A 390 19.53 2.25 -8.04
CA GLY A 390 19.78 0.83 -7.85
C GLY A 390 18.73 -0.07 -8.53
N LEU A 391 18.03 0.45 -9.53
CA LEU A 391 17.13 -0.32 -10.40
C LEU A 391 17.93 -0.93 -11.55
N ARG A 392 17.52 -2.12 -11.99
CA ARG A 392 18.05 -2.72 -13.22
C ARG A 392 17.20 -2.23 -14.38
N VAL A 393 17.82 -1.46 -15.25
CA VAL A 393 17.19 -0.82 -16.39
C VAL A 393 17.88 -1.30 -17.66
N ALA A 394 17.09 -1.67 -18.65
CA ALA A 394 17.52 -1.90 -20.02
C ALA A 394 16.80 -0.90 -20.94
N THR A 395 17.41 -0.58 -22.07
CA THR A 395 16.77 0.13 -23.18
C THR A 395 16.57 -0.85 -24.33
N LEU A 396 15.39 -0.83 -24.94
CA LEU A 396 14.99 -1.64 -26.09
C LEU A 396 15.30 -0.91 -27.40
#